data_b6e6d7f392d7a4a9e12d27b9e4c4ded8
#
_entry.id   b6e6d7f392d7a4a9e12d27b9e4c4ded8
#
_cell.length_a   1.000
_cell.length_b   1.000
_cell.length_c   1.000
_cell.angle_alpha   90.00
_cell.angle_beta   90.00
_cell.angle_gamma   90.00
#
_symmetry.space_group_name_H-M   'P 1'
#
loop_
_entity.id
_entity.type
_entity.pdbx_description
1 polymer ?
#
loop_
_entity_poly.entity_id
_entity_poly.type
_entity_poly.pdbx_seq_one_letter_code
_entity_poly.pdbx_strand_id
1 'polypeptide(L)'
;MNSKEVKISEVKSNPNNPRIIKDDKFLKLVQSIQDFPEMLKIRPIVVNSDMVVLGGNMRLKACKEAGLKKIPIIIADDLSAEKQSEFIIKDNVGFGEWDFDLLANQWDVQKLEEWGLDLPDFGTEIQAEEDEFDVPEGGIETDIVLGDLFEIGEHRLLCGDSTDSDQVAKLMNGEK
;
A
#
# COMPACT_ATOMS: atom_id res chain seq x y z
N MET A 1 5.42 21.08 22.17
CA MET A 1 6.78 20.92 21.60
C MET A 1 6.87 21.71 20.31
N ASN A 2 7.84 22.61 20.18
CA ASN A 2 8.02 23.40 18.97
C ASN A 2 9.18 22.83 18.15
N SER A 3 9.01 22.83 16.81
CA SER A 3 10.13 22.43 15.94
C SER A 3 11.19 23.54 15.92
N LYS A 4 12.46 23.16 15.86
CA LYS A 4 13.57 24.07 15.65
C LYS A 4 14.49 23.57 14.55
N GLU A 5 15.15 24.47 13.83
CA GLU A 5 16.12 24.13 12.81
C GLU A 5 17.51 24.01 13.42
N VAL A 6 18.21 22.90 13.14
CA VAL A 6 19.56 22.62 13.64
C VAL A 6 20.48 22.17 12.50
N LYS A 7 21.79 22.24 12.71
CA LYS A 7 22.73 21.63 11.76
C LYS A 7 22.58 20.11 11.78
N ILE A 8 22.57 19.52 10.60
CA ILE A 8 22.40 18.05 10.49
C ILE A 8 23.53 17.27 11.16
N SER A 9 24.72 17.87 11.28
CA SER A 9 25.88 17.31 11.99
C SER A 9 25.68 17.18 13.51
N GLU A 10 24.73 17.92 14.09
CA GLU A 10 24.44 17.88 15.53
C GLU A 10 23.53 16.70 15.88
N VAL A 11 22.84 16.12 14.86
CA VAL A 11 21.87 15.04 15.07
C VAL A 11 22.54 13.68 14.87
N LYS A 12 22.38 12.82 15.86
CA LYS A 12 22.96 11.48 15.91
C LYS A 12 21.91 10.44 15.50
N SER A 13 22.29 9.58 14.56
CA SER A 13 21.46 8.40 14.24
C SER A 13 21.35 7.47 15.44
N ASN A 14 20.21 6.84 15.62
CA ASN A 14 20.02 5.83 16.65
C ASN A 14 20.45 4.45 16.11
N PRO A 15 21.53 3.86 16.62
CA PRO A 15 22.00 2.55 16.17
C PRO A 15 21.07 1.40 16.59
N ASN A 16 20.27 1.61 17.64
CA ASN A 16 19.34 0.61 18.17
C ASN A 16 17.94 0.68 17.52
N ASN A 17 17.76 1.48 16.46
CA ASN A 17 16.50 1.53 15.74
C ASN A 17 16.34 0.25 14.89
N PRO A 18 15.31 -0.59 15.16
CA PRO A 18 15.15 -1.88 14.48
C PRO A 18 14.68 -1.77 13.03
N ARG A 19 14.23 -0.56 12.61
CA ARG A 19 13.70 -0.37 11.26
C ARG A 19 14.80 -0.28 10.23
N ILE A 20 14.68 -1.07 9.16
CA ILE A 20 15.56 -1.03 7.99
C ILE A 20 14.77 -0.53 6.78
N ILE A 21 15.48 -0.05 5.75
CA ILE A 21 14.92 0.35 4.47
C ILE A 21 15.75 -0.30 3.36
N LYS A 22 15.09 -0.80 2.32
CA LYS A 22 15.77 -1.34 1.14
C LYS A 22 16.31 -0.20 0.26
N ASP A 23 17.34 -0.47 -0.54
CA ASP A 23 18.07 0.55 -1.29
C ASP A 23 17.17 1.33 -2.28
N ASP A 24 16.30 0.64 -3.02
CA ASP A 24 15.34 1.25 -3.94
C ASP A 24 14.36 2.20 -3.25
N LYS A 25 13.81 1.79 -2.10
CA LYS A 25 12.94 2.64 -1.28
C LYS A 25 13.70 3.78 -0.61
N PHE A 26 14.98 3.57 -0.29
CA PHE A 26 15.82 4.64 0.23
C PHE A 26 16.06 5.73 -0.81
N LEU A 27 16.34 5.35 -2.07
CA LEU A 27 16.51 6.31 -3.17
C LEU A 27 15.23 7.12 -3.42
N LYS A 28 14.05 6.46 -3.41
CA LYS A 28 12.75 7.16 -3.48
C LYS A 28 12.57 8.16 -2.33
N LEU A 29 12.98 7.80 -1.10
CA LEU A 29 12.92 8.71 0.05
C LEU A 29 13.86 9.92 -0.12
N VAL A 30 15.07 9.73 -0.65
CA VAL A 30 16.01 10.82 -0.96
C VAL A 30 15.39 11.76 -1.99
N GLN A 31 14.86 11.20 -3.08
CA GLN A 31 14.19 11.97 -4.13
C GLN A 31 13.00 12.77 -3.58
N SER A 32 12.14 12.12 -2.79
CA SER A 32 10.99 12.78 -2.15
C SER A 32 11.38 13.98 -1.27
N ILE A 33 12.52 13.90 -0.56
CA ILE A 33 13.03 15.02 0.24
C ILE A 33 13.54 16.15 -0.65
N GLN A 34 14.14 15.83 -1.80
CA GLN A 34 14.62 16.83 -2.77
C GLN A 34 13.46 17.54 -3.45
N ASP A 35 12.41 16.80 -3.82
CA ASP A 35 11.25 17.34 -4.54
C ASP A 35 10.30 18.12 -3.62
N PHE A 36 10.19 17.70 -2.35
CA PHE A 36 9.28 18.33 -1.39
C PHE A 36 9.95 18.55 -0.01
N PRO A 37 10.95 19.42 0.07
CA PRO A 37 11.69 19.67 1.32
C PRO A 37 10.83 20.28 2.46
N GLU A 38 9.74 21.00 2.11
CA GLU A 38 8.81 21.56 3.08
C GLU A 38 8.13 20.51 3.94
N MET A 39 8.00 19.28 3.44
CA MET A 39 7.44 18.16 4.19
C MET A 39 8.23 17.88 5.47
N LEU A 40 9.53 18.17 5.51
CA LEU A 40 10.35 18.05 6.71
C LEU A 40 9.89 18.99 7.83
N LYS A 41 9.31 20.15 7.49
CA LYS A 41 8.76 21.09 8.49
C LYS A 41 7.42 20.57 9.05
N ILE A 42 6.65 19.88 8.23
CA ILE A 42 5.37 19.28 8.62
C ILE A 42 5.60 18.01 9.44
N ARG A 43 6.63 17.24 9.09
CA ARG A 43 7.00 15.98 9.77
C ARG A 43 8.49 15.99 10.15
N PRO A 44 8.88 16.79 11.16
CA PRO A 44 10.26 16.92 11.58
C PRO A 44 10.83 15.63 12.18
N ILE A 45 12.14 15.57 12.31
CA ILE A 45 12.84 14.46 12.98
C ILE A 45 12.68 14.64 14.49
N VAL A 46 12.32 13.57 15.18
CA VAL A 46 12.18 13.59 16.66
C VAL A 46 13.46 13.06 17.28
N VAL A 47 14.03 13.83 18.21
CA VAL A 47 15.25 13.47 18.94
C VAL A 47 15.05 13.57 20.45
N ASN A 48 15.88 12.88 21.21
CA ASN A 48 15.95 13.08 22.66
C ASN A 48 16.87 14.27 23.04
N SER A 49 17.06 14.51 24.34
CA SER A 49 17.96 15.57 24.88
C SER A 49 19.42 15.43 24.42
N ASP A 50 19.89 14.21 24.14
CA ASP A 50 21.24 13.91 23.65
C ASP A 50 21.39 14.04 22.12
N MET A 51 20.35 14.56 21.44
CA MET A 51 20.26 14.69 19.99
C MET A 51 20.28 13.34 19.24
N VAL A 52 19.90 12.24 19.91
CA VAL A 52 19.75 10.92 19.31
C VAL A 52 18.33 10.77 18.76
N VAL A 53 18.23 10.28 17.52
CA VAL A 53 16.94 10.13 16.82
C VAL A 53 16.06 9.08 17.50
N LEU A 54 14.85 9.47 17.84
CA LEU A 54 13.76 8.58 18.26
C LEU A 54 12.82 8.24 17.08
N GLY A 55 12.48 9.24 16.27
CA GLY A 55 11.65 9.08 15.07
C GLY A 55 12.25 9.75 13.84
N GLY A 56 12.27 9.04 12.71
CA GLY A 56 12.79 9.54 11.44
C GLY A 56 14.27 9.22 11.16
N ASN A 57 14.79 8.10 11.67
CA ASN A 57 16.19 7.68 11.48
C ASN A 57 16.55 7.54 9.98
N MET A 58 15.65 6.95 9.17
CA MET A 58 15.86 6.84 7.73
C MET A 58 15.76 8.21 7.04
N ARG A 59 14.87 9.10 7.50
CA ARG A 59 14.80 10.49 7.03
C ARG A 59 16.09 11.25 7.31
N LEU A 60 16.71 11.08 8.48
CA LEU A 60 18.02 11.68 8.75
C LEU A 60 19.09 11.22 7.75
N LYS A 61 19.12 9.91 7.45
CA LYS A 61 20.05 9.36 6.44
C LYS A 61 19.79 9.96 5.07
N ALA A 62 18.53 10.01 4.64
CA ALA A 62 18.14 10.56 3.34
C ALA A 62 18.41 12.08 3.25
N CYS A 63 18.22 12.84 4.32
CA CYS A 63 18.60 14.26 4.36
C CYS A 63 20.11 14.47 4.20
N LYS A 64 20.94 13.58 4.76
CA LYS A 64 22.39 13.62 4.58
C LYS A 64 22.77 13.33 3.14
N GLU A 65 22.17 12.31 2.53
CA GLU A 65 22.38 11.94 1.13
C GLU A 65 21.91 13.04 0.17
N ALA A 66 20.77 13.66 0.45
CA ALA A 66 20.25 14.81 -0.28
C ALA A 66 21.11 16.10 -0.11
N GLY A 67 22.15 16.07 0.73
CA GLY A 67 23.09 17.18 0.90
C GLY A 67 22.60 18.33 1.79
N LEU A 68 21.52 18.15 2.56
CA LEU A 68 20.96 19.16 3.44
C LEU A 68 21.96 19.50 4.58
N LYS A 69 22.11 20.78 4.87
CA LYS A 69 23.00 21.28 5.93
C LYS A 69 22.26 21.50 7.24
N LYS A 70 20.96 21.79 7.15
CA LYS A 70 20.08 22.03 8.30
C LYS A 70 18.81 21.25 8.14
N ILE A 71 18.22 20.84 9.25
CA ILE A 71 16.98 20.09 9.29
C ILE A 71 16.10 20.54 10.45
N PRO A 72 14.77 20.52 10.33
CA PRO A 72 13.87 20.74 11.44
C PRO A 72 13.80 19.51 12.34
N ILE A 73 13.86 19.74 13.63
CA ILE A 73 13.73 18.69 14.67
C ILE A 73 12.71 19.09 15.73
N ILE A 74 12.20 18.09 16.43
CA ILE A 74 11.49 18.23 17.70
C ILE A 74 12.32 17.52 18.77
N ILE A 75 12.54 18.18 19.90
CA ILE A 75 13.18 17.55 21.05
C ILE A 75 12.09 17.02 21.98
N ALA A 76 12.15 15.72 22.23
CA ALA A 76 11.32 15.00 23.19
C ALA A 76 12.15 14.73 24.46
N ASP A 77 12.36 15.78 25.25
CA ASP A 77 13.19 15.81 26.46
C ASP A 77 12.46 15.28 27.69
N ASP A 78 11.12 15.28 27.69
CA ASP A 78 10.29 14.84 28.82
C ASP A 78 10.04 13.32 28.86
N LEU A 79 10.60 12.55 27.92
CA LEU A 79 10.38 11.11 27.83
C LEU A 79 11.40 10.30 28.63
N SER A 80 10.92 9.42 29.53
CA SER A 80 11.75 8.40 30.14
C SER A 80 12.35 7.44 29.10
N ALA A 81 13.43 6.72 29.46
CA ALA A 81 14.04 5.75 28.55
C ALA A 81 13.06 4.69 28.03
N GLU A 82 12.16 4.23 28.90
CA GLU A 82 11.08 3.29 28.52
C GLU A 82 10.13 3.90 27.50
N LYS A 83 9.70 5.16 27.73
CA LYS A 83 8.82 5.88 26.78
C LYS A 83 9.50 6.21 25.47
N GLN A 84 10.82 6.44 25.45
CA GLN A 84 11.58 6.58 24.22
C GLN A 84 11.59 5.27 23.43
N SER A 85 11.79 4.13 24.08
CA SER A 85 11.73 2.80 23.45
C SER A 85 10.32 2.48 22.92
N GLU A 86 9.29 2.76 23.69
CA GLU A 86 7.89 2.62 23.27
C GLU A 86 7.58 3.50 22.04
N PHE A 87 8.07 4.75 22.03
CA PHE A 87 7.88 5.67 20.92
C PHE A 87 8.53 5.15 19.63
N ILE A 88 9.78 4.65 19.69
CA ILE A 88 10.48 4.09 18.53
C ILE A 88 9.67 3.00 17.86
N ILE A 89 9.03 2.13 18.63
CA ILE A 89 8.19 1.06 18.09
C ILE A 89 6.88 1.62 17.53
N LYS A 90 6.14 2.41 18.32
CA LYS A 90 4.83 2.94 17.93
C LYS A 90 4.89 3.88 16.72
N ASP A 91 5.95 4.66 16.56
CA ASP A 91 6.16 5.52 15.37
C ASP A 91 6.34 4.71 14.07
N ASN A 92 6.67 3.43 14.20
CA ASN A 92 6.93 2.55 13.06
C ASN A 92 5.84 1.49 12.82
N VAL A 93 4.86 1.37 13.71
CA VAL A 93 3.72 0.47 13.53
C VAL A 93 2.69 1.15 12.61
N GLY A 94 2.40 0.51 11.50
CA GLY A 94 1.31 0.93 10.60
C GLY A 94 -0.04 0.43 11.16
N PHE A 95 -0.91 1.34 11.57
CA PHE A 95 -2.24 1.00 12.10
C PHE A 95 -3.36 1.12 11.06
N GLY A 96 -3.04 1.49 9.82
CA GLY A 96 -4.00 1.67 8.76
C GLY A 96 -3.67 0.81 7.54
N GLU A 97 -4.68 0.56 6.75
CA GLU A 97 -4.58 -0.05 5.44
C GLU A 97 -4.97 0.97 4.37
N TRP A 98 -4.53 0.76 3.15
CA TRP A 98 -4.91 1.59 2.02
C TRP A 98 -6.21 1.06 1.42
N ASP A 99 -7.15 1.96 1.17
CA ASP A 99 -8.31 1.68 0.31
C ASP A 99 -7.84 1.76 -1.14
N PHE A 100 -7.48 0.62 -1.71
CA PHE A 100 -6.95 0.54 -3.06
C PHE A 100 -8.00 0.86 -4.13
N ASP A 101 -9.29 0.60 -3.88
CA ASP A 101 -10.36 0.97 -4.79
C ASP A 101 -10.49 2.50 -4.89
N LEU A 102 -10.41 3.17 -3.76
CA LEU A 102 -10.41 4.64 -3.72
C LEU A 102 -9.16 5.21 -4.41
N LEU A 103 -7.99 4.61 -4.17
CA LEU A 103 -6.74 5.04 -4.81
C LEU A 103 -6.80 4.85 -6.33
N ALA A 104 -7.26 3.70 -6.81
CA ALA A 104 -7.37 3.42 -8.24
C ALA A 104 -8.35 4.34 -8.97
N ASN A 105 -9.46 4.75 -8.31
CA ASN A 105 -10.51 5.55 -8.93
C ASN A 105 -10.33 7.06 -8.80
N GLN A 106 -9.57 7.55 -7.82
CA GLN A 106 -9.49 8.99 -7.51
C GLN A 106 -8.08 9.57 -7.58
N TRP A 107 -7.06 8.72 -7.70
CA TRP A 107 -5.66 9.15 -7.70
C TRP A 107 -4.94 8.70 -8.98
N ASP A 108 -3.93 9.46 -9.34
CA ASP A 108 -3.05 9.10 -10.45
C ASP A 108 -2.08 7.99 -10.01
N VAL A 109 -2.28 6.79 -10.55
CA VAL A 109 -1.53 5.58 -10.21
C VAL A 109 -0.03 5.78 -10.41
N GLN A 110 0.40 6.43 -11.50
CA GLN A 110 1.81 6.68 -11.78
C GLN A 110 2.43 7.58 -10.71
N LYS A 111 1.72 8.62 -10.28
CA LYS A 111 2.19 9.50 -9.20
C LYS A 111 2.27 8.79 -7.86
N LEU A 112 1.33 7.89 -7.56
CA LEU A 112 1.38 7.11 -6.32
C LEU A 112 2.65 6.24 -6.27
N GLU A 113 3.01 5.61 -7.38
CA GLU A 113 4.24 4.84 -7.50
C GLU A 113 5.51 5.70 -7.42
N GLU A 114 5.53 6.86 -8.10
CA GLU A 114 6.63 7.84 -8.01
C GLU A 114 6.80 8.34 -6.58
N TRP A 115 5.72 8.56 -5.85
CA TRP A 115 5.75 8.96 -4.44
C TRP A 115 6.14 7.84 -3.48
N GLY A 116 6.32 6.61 -3.99
CA GLY A 116 6.87 5.48 -3.25
C GLY A 116 5.83 4.54 -2.65
N LEU A 117 4.55 4.69 -3.01
CA LEU A 117 3.52 3.73 -2.61
C LEU A 117 3.70 2.44 -3.42
N ASP A 118 3.78 1.30 -2.72
CA ASP A 118 3.72 -0.01 -3.37
C ASP A 118 2.25 -0.30 -3.66
N LEU A 119 1.88 -0.29 -4.92
CA LEU A 119 0.54 -0.63 -5.35
C LEU A 119 0.47 -2.13 -5.67
N PRO A 120 -0.66 -2.80 -5.36
CA PRO A 120 -0.94 -4.10 -5.95
C PRO A 120 -1.04 -3.94 -7.48
N ASP A 121 -0.77 -5.00 -8.21
CA ASP A 121 -1.04 -5.03 -9.65
C ASP A 121 -2.56 -4.91 -9.84
N PHE A 122 -3.02 -3.74 -10.24
CA PHE A 122 -4.45 -3.51 -10.55
C PHE A 122 -4.87 -4.18 -11.86
N GLY A 123 -4.00 -5.06 -12.40
CA GLY A 123 -4.19 -5.70 -13.69
C GLY A 123 -3.91 -4.70 -14.82
N THR A 124 -2.77 -4.81 -15.46
CA THR A 124 -2.71 -4.48 -16.87
C THR A 124 -3.93 -5.15 -17.49
N GLU A 125 -4.74 -4.40 -18.25
CA GLU A 125 -5.82 -4.98 -19.04
C GLU A 125 -5.35 -6.34 -19.54
N ILE A 126 -5.86 -7.41 -18.93
CA ILE A 126 -5.76 -8.72 -19.54
C ILE A 126 -6.53 -8.51 -20.82
N GLN A 127 -5.83 -8.26 -21.92
CA GLN A 127 -6.46 -8.35 -23.23
C GLN A 127 -7.02 -9.76 -23.25
N ALA A 128 -8.35 -9.84 -23.16
CA ALA A 128 -9.02 -11.10 -23.31
C ALA A 128 -8.61 -11.61 -24.70
N GLU A 129 -7.72 -12.60 -24.74
CA GLU A 129 -7.47 -13.34 -25.96
C GLU A 129 -8.78 -14.05 -26.23
N GLU A 130 -9.36 -13.79 -27.41
CA GLU A 130 -10.47 -14.59 -27.89
C GLU A 130 -10.01 -16.04 -27.87
N ASP A 131 -10.77 -16.91 -27.20
CA ASP A 131 -10.46 -18.31 -27.23
C ASP A 131 -10.56 -18.80 -28.72
N GLU A 132 -9.56 -19.53 -29.15
CA GLU A 132 -9.53 -20.13 -30.51
C GLU A 132 -10.46 -21.33 -30.61
N PHE A 133 -11.62 -21.30 -29.90
CA PHE A 133 -12.59 -22.39 -29.96
C PHE A 133 -13.47 -22.25 -31.22
N ASP A 134 -13.10 -22.99 -32.24
CA ASP A 134 -13.93 -23.16 -33.45
C ASP A 134 -15.15 -24.05 -33.16
N VAL A 135 -16.32 -23.45 -33.18
CA VAL A 135 -17.57 -24.24 -33.17
C VAL A 135 -17.69 -25.03 -34.47
N PRO A 136 -17.76 -26.39 -34.44
CA PRO A 136 -17.88 -27.19 -35.62
C PRO A 136 -19.07 -26.77 -36.48
N GLU A 137 -18.92 -26.78 -37.85
CA GLU A 137 -20.03 -26.58 -38.76
C GLU A 137 -21.11 -27.64 -38.49
N GLY A 138 -22.22 -27.26 -37.88
CA GLY A 138 -23.30 -28.16 -37.45
C GLY A 138 -23.58 -28.15 -35.95
N GLY A 139 -22.79 -27.36 -35.20
CA GLY A 139 -22.94 -27.23 -33.76
C GLY A 139 -22.26 -28.37 -32.96
N ILE A 140 -22.33 -28.28 -31.64
CA ILE A 140 -21.84 -29.31 -30.74
C ILE A 140 -23.00 -30.27 -30.45
N GLU A 141 -22.85 -31.57 -30.79
CA GLU A 141 -23.81 -32.57 -30.35
C GLU A 141 -23.75 -32.67 -28.80
N THR A 142 -24.86 -32.42 -28.17
CA THR A 142 -25.01 -32.50 -26.72
C THR A 142 -26.35 -33.11 -26.34
N ASP A 143 -26.38 -33.84 -25.26
CA ASP A 143 -27.59 -34.39 -24.63
C ASP A 143 -28.18 -33.42 -23.56
N ILE A 144 -27.55 -32.26 -23.38
CA ILE A 144 -28.03 -31.21 -22.47
C ILE A 144 -29.29 -30.57 -22.99
N VAL A 145 -30.34 -30.55 -22.17
CA VAL A 145 -31.63 -29.93 -22.52
C VAL A 145 -31.98 -28.80 -21.55
N LEU A 146 -32.90 -27.94 -21.99
CA LEU A 146 -33.41 -26.85 -21.14
C LEU A 146 -34.00 -27.40 -19.83
N GLY A 147 -33.54 -26.89 -18.72
CA GLY A 147 -33.90 -27.28 -17.37
C GLY A 147 -32.92 -28.23 -16.68
N ASP A 148 -31.89 -28.68 -17.39
CA ASP A 148 -30.82 -29.49 -16.78
C ASP A 148 -30.02 -28.68 -15.79
N LEU A 149 -29.78 -29.26 -14.63
CA LEU A 149 -29.01 -28.66 -13.54
C LEU A 149 -27.80 -29.53 -13.23
N PHE A 150 -26.63 -28.94 -13.26
CA PHE A 150 -25.36 -29.58 -12.98
C PHE A 150 -24.80 -29.07 -11.64
N GLU A 151 -24.27 -29.96 -10.83
CA GLU A 151 -23.52 -29.64 -9.63
C GLU A 151 -22.02 -29.86 -9.88
N ILE A 152 -21.21 -28.81 -9.75
CA ILE A 152 -19.78 -28.82 -10.02
C ILE A 152 -19.07 -28.36 -8.77
N GLY A 153 -18.75 -29.30 -7.87
CA GLY A 153 -18.27 -28.99 -6.53
C GLY A 153 -19.30 -28.20 -5.72
N GLU A 154 -18.96 -26.99 -5.30
CA GLU A 154 -19.88 -26.08 -4.59
C GLU A 154 -20.73 -25.20 -5.53
N HIS A 155 -20.51 -25.28 -6.84
CA HIS A 155 -21.18 -24.45 -7.83
C HIS A 155 -22.32 -25.22 -8.53
N ARG A 156 -23.31 -24.48 -8.98
CA ARG A 156 -24.45 -25.01 -9.74
C ARG A 156 -24.55 -24.30 -11.09
N LEU A 157 -24.80 -25.05 -12.12
CA LEU A 157 -25.01 -24.55 -13.48
C LEU A 157 -26.35 -25.06 -13.98
N LEU A 158 -27.22 -24.16 -14.43
CA LEU A 158 -28.53 -24.50 -15.03
C LEU A 158 -28.52 -24.12 -16.52
N CYS A 159 -28.87 -25.07 -17.35
CA CYS A 159 -29.20 -24.79 -18.77
C CYS A 159 -30.61 -24.21 -18.85
N GLY A 160 -30.73 -22.87 -18.99
CA GLY A 160 -32.05 -22.24 -18.95
C GLY A 160 -32.06 -20.76 -19.31
N ASP A 161 -33.22 -20.14 -19.18
CA ASP A 161 -33.43 -18.71 -19.40
C ASP A 161 -33.20 -17.95 -18.08
N SER A 162 -32.20 -17.06 -18.04
CA SER A 162 -31.88 -16.23 -16.86
C SER A 162 -32.95 -15.17 -16.55
N THR A 163 -33.89 -14.94 -17.47
CA THR A 163 -35.04 -14.05 -17.26
C THR A 163 -36.26 -14.76 -16.64
N ASP A 164 -36.26 -16.10 -16.62
CA ASP A 164 -37.29 -16.93 -16.00
C ASP A 164 -37.02 -17.05 -14.48
N SER A 165 -37.89 -16.43 -13.68
CA SER A 165 -37.76 -16.41 -12.21
C SER A 165 -37.80 -17.80 -11.57
N ASP A 166 -38.53 -18.76 -12.16
CA ASP A 166 -38.64 -20.11 -11.62
C ASP A 166 -37.35 -20.91 -11.86
N GLN A 167 -36.72 -20.71 -13.02
CA GLN A 167 -35.42 -21.31 -13.30
C GLN A 167 -34.30 -20.70 -12.45
N VAL A 168 -34.30 -19.40 -12.24
CA VAL A 168 -33.36 -18.73 -11.33
C VAL A 168 -33.56 -19.23 -9.91
N ALA A 169 -34.80 -19.36 -9.43
CA ALA A 169 -35.09 -19.90 -8.10
C ALA A 169 -34.59 -21.36 -7.94
N LYS A 170 -34.71 -22.18 -8.99
CA LYS A 170 -34.17 -23.55 -9.04
C LYS A 170 -32.64 -23.56 -8.94
N LEU A 171 -31.95 -22.66 -9.65
CA LEU A 171 -30.50 -22.53 -9.58
C LEU A 171 -30.04 -22.13 -8.18
N MET A 172 -30.68 -21.11 -7.61
CA MET A 172 -30.32 -20.54 -6.29
C MET A 172 -30.66 -21.48 -5.12
N ASN A 173 -31.53 -22.47 -5.29
CA ASN A 173 -31.89 -23.48 -4.27
C ASN A 173 -32.26 -22.88 -2.91
N GLY A 174 -32.93 -21.72 -2.88
CA GLY A 174 -33.37 -21.04 -1.67
C GLY A 174 -32.34 -20.07 -1.07
N GLU A 175 -31.16 -19.91 -1.66
CA GLU A 175 -30.23 -18.84 -1.33
C GLU A 175 -30.69 -17.52 -1.99
N LYS A 176 -30.43 -16.38 -1.30
CA LYS A 176 -30.83 -15.05 -1.76
C LYS A 176 -29.63 -14.27 -2.25
#